data_9137811ef19179d6a8a10ba13a842352
#
_entry.id   9137811ef19179d6a8a10ba13a842352
#
_cell.length_a   1.000
_cell.length_b   1.000
_cell.length_c   1.000
_cell.angle_alpha   90.00
_cell.angle_beta   90.00
_cell.angle_gamma   90.00
#
_symmetry.space_group_name_H-M   'P 1'
#
loop_
_entity.id
_entity.type
_entity.pdbx_description
1 polymer ?
#
loop_
_entity_poly.entity_id
_entity_poly.type
_entity_poly.pdbx_seq_one_letter_code
_entity_poly.pdbx_strand_id
1 'polypeptide(L)'
;MKTLVVTGFSAFPGAPANPTQSLMARLRRHARRIALLGWRLETRVLPVIYDETAPRLRQIERDLRPDILLHFGLAARRRMFSVETRAQARLNGLKVDALRRLPSPRGLESPDVLRARAGAAKLVAAIARTGAPAASSIDAGGYVCNQTFYASLRLSRAARVAFVHVPPIR
;
A
#
# COMPACT_ATOMS: atom_id res chain seq x y z
N MET A 1 17.93 2.05 -15.15
CA MET A 1 17.82 1.84 -13.68
C MET A 1 16.37 1.46 -13.38
N LYS A 2 16.15 0.41 -12.61
CA LYS A 2 14.80 -0.05 -12.23
C LYS A 2 14.14 0.90 -11.23
N THR A 3 12.82 1.06 -11.31
CA THR A 3 12.08 2.00 -10.47
C THR A 3 11.32 1.24 -9.37
N LEU A 4 11.64 1.58 -8.11
CA LEU A 4 10.89 1.17 -6.92
C LEU A 4 10.01 2.33 -6.48
N VAL A 5 8.71 2.19 -6.62
CA VAL A 5 7.75 3.14 -6.07
C VAL A 5 7.22 2.62 -4.75
N VAL A 6 7.35 3.43 -3.71
CA VAL A 6 6.81 3.12 -2.37
C VAL A 6 5.75 4.15 -2.01
N THR A 7 4.59 3.70 -1.54
CA THR A 7 3.53 4.60 -1.12
C THR A 7 3.16 4.39 0.34
N GLY A 8 2.77 5.47 0.99
CA GLY A 8 2.09 5.50 2.27
C GLY A 8 0.81 6.32 2.15
N PHE A 9 0.12 6.53 3.25
CA PHE A 9 -1.13 7.27 3.29
C PHE A 9 -1.03 8.50 4.21
N SER A 10 -1.77 9.56 3.85
CA SER A 10 -1.93 10.74 4.69
C SER A 10 -2.74 10.43 5.96
N ALA A 11 -2.78 11.39 6.86
CA ALA A 11 -3.71 11.39 7.99
C ALA A 11 -5.16 11.30 7.52
N PHE A 12 -6.03 10.69 8.36
CA PHE A 12 -7.46 10.58 8.11
C PHE A 12 -8.23 10.52 9.43
N PRO A 13 -9.56 10.69 9.45
CA PRO A 13 -10.36 10.52 10.66
C PRO A 13 -10.11 9.15 11.31
N GLY A 14 -9.69 9.15 12.59
CA GLY A 14 -9.27 7.94 13.31
C GLY A 14 -7.77 7.63 13.26
N ALA A 15 -6.97 8.35 12.46
CA ALA A 15 -5.51 8.30 12.47
C ALA A 15 -4.91 9.68 12.10
N PRO A 16 -4.97 10.68 13.00
CA PRO A 16 -4.45 12.03 12.75
C PRO A 16 -2.93 12.05 12.57
N ALA A 17 -2.23 11.03 13.07
CA ALA A 17 -0.81 10.78 12.82
C ALA A 17 -0.66 9.41 12.15
N ASN A 18 -0.65 9.38 10.81
CA ASN A 18 -0.45 8.15 10.08
C ASN A 18 1.04 7.82 9.95
N PRO A 19 1.55 6.72 10.56
CA PRO A 19 2.97 6.39 10.55
C PRO A 19 3.52 6.14 9.15
N THR A 20 2.67 5.75 8.19
CA THR A 20 3.12 5.50 6.82
C THR A 20 3.48 6.78 6.08
N GLN A 21 2.90 7.92 6.45
CA GLN A 21 3.30 9.22 5.93
C GLN A 21 4.73 9.58 6.35
N SER A 22 5.03 9.42 7.64
CA SER A 22 6.39 9.65 8.17
C SER A 22 7.40 8.67 7.58
N LEU A 23 7.00 7.43 7.34
CA LEU A 23 7.82 6.42 6.70
C LEU A 23 8.27 6.88 5.30
N MET A 24 7.40 7.50 4.51
CA MET A 24 7.76 8.01 3.18
C MET A 24 8.85 9.08 3.25
N ALA A 25 8.76 10.00 4.20
CA ALA A 25 9.78 11.02 4.41
C ALA A 25 11.13 10.42 4.83
N ARG A 26 11.11 9.40 5.70
CA ARG A 26 12.33 8.68 6.14
C ARG A 26 12.97 7.91 5.00
N LEU A 27 12.19 7.19 4.20
CA LEU A 27 12.70 6.43 3.07
C LEU A 27 13.43 7.29 2.03
N ARG A 28 12.97 8.52 1.79
CA ARG A 28 13.66 9.47 0.88
C ARG A 28 15.12 9.70 1.27
N ARG A 29 15.43 9.70 2.56
CA ARG A 29 16.82 9.89 3.05
C ARG A 29 17.74 8.74 2.63
N HIS A 30 17.18 7.59 2.31
CA HIS A 30 17.92 6.41 1.86
C HIS A 30 18.00 6.28 0.33
N ALA A 31 17.50 7.27 -0.45
CA ALA A 31 17.45 7.18 -1.90
C ALA A 31 18.84 6.94 -2.53
N ARG A 32 19.88 7.62 -2.03
CA ARG A 32 21.28 7.40 -2.49
C ARG A 32 21.74 5.97 -2.27
N ARG A 33 21.46 5.40 -1.08
CA ARG A 33 21.85 4.02 -0.74
C ARG A 33 21.10 3.01 -1.62
N ILE A 34 19.84 3.27 -1.91
CA ILE A 34 19.01 2.44 -2.80
C ILE A 34 19.49 2.55 -4.25
N ALA A 35 19.96 3.74 -4.67
CA ALA A 35 20.53 3.94 -5.99
C ALA A 35 21.82 3.12 -6.23
N LEU A 36 22.66 2.94 -5.20
CA LEU A 36 23.84 2.09 -5.28
C LEU A 36 23.47 0.61 -5.51
N LEU A 37 22.24 0.19 -5.21
CA LEU A 37 21.72 -1.14 -5.48
C LEU A 37 21.06 -1.24 -6.88
N GLY A 38 21.18 -0.21 -7.72
CA GLY A 38 20.63 -0.17 -9.08
C GLY A 38 19.14 0.22 -9.14
N TRP A 39 18.56 0.79 -8.07
CA TRP A 39 17.16 1.16 -8.00
C TRP A 39 16.96 2.66 -7.85
N ARG A 40 16.05 3.23 -8.64
CA ARG A 40 15.50 4.56 -8.40
C ARG A 40 14.34 4.47 -7.42
N LEU A 41 14.50 5.06 -6.24
CA LEU A 41 13.44 5.14 -5.24
C LEU A 41 12.57 6.36 -5.48
N GLU A 42 11.28 6.14 -5.62
CA GLU A 42 10.25 7.15 -5.63
C GLU A 42 9.26 6.90 -4.47
N THR A 43 8.93 7.93 -3.72
CA THR A 43 7.95 7.81 -2.63
C THR A 43 6.75 8.71 -2.88
N ARG A 44 5.55 8.22 -2.58
CA ARG A 44 4.31 9.00 -2.69
C ARG A 44 3.47 8.83 -1.44
N VAL A 45 2.80 9.89 -1.02
CA VAL A 45 1.76 9.85 0.02
C VAL A 45 0.42 9.93 -0.70
N LEU A 46 -0.40 8.91 -0.54
CA LEU A 46 -1.74 8.82 -1.12
C LEU A 46 -2.77 9.39 -0.13
N PRO A 47 -3.77 10.14 -0.59
CA PRO A 47 -4.87 10.53 0.27
C PRO A 47 -5.73 9.31 0.61
N VAL A 48 -6.35 9.33 1.79
CA VAL A 48 -7.31 8.30 2.20
C VAL A 48 -8.69 8.68 1.67
N ILE A 49 -8.83 8.70 0.34
CA ILE A 49 -10.04 9.12 -0.39
C ILE A 49 -10.34 8.06 -1.45
N TYR A 50 -11.56 7.51 -1.42
CA TYR A 50 -11.96 6.42 -2.31
C TYR A 50 -11.83 6.80 -3.79
N ASP A 51 -12.36 7.95 -4.18
CA ASP A 51 -12.42 8.37 -5.58
C ASP A 51 -11.05 8.78 -6.15
N GLU A 52 -10.07 9.08 -5.31
CA GLU A 52 -8.72 9.45 -5.73
C GLU A 52 -7.79 8.24 -5.92
N THR A 53 -8.13 7.08 -5.39
CA THR A 53 -7.24 5.90 -5.43
C THR A 53 -6.85 5.53 -6.87
N ALA A 54 -7.81 5.27 -7.75
CA ALA A 54 -7.51 4.84 -9.11
C ALA A 54 -6.86 5.97 -9.96
N PRO A 55 -7.29 7.24 -9.91
CA PRO A 55 -6.59 8.33 -10.59
C PRO A 55 -5.13 8.48 -10.18
N ARG A 56 -4.82 8.42 -8.87
CA ARG A 56 -3.43 8.51 -8.36
C ARG A 56 -2.56 7.35 -8.83
N LEU A 57 -3.10 6.14 -8.84
CA LEU A 57 -2.37 4.97 -9.33
C LEU A 57 -2.11 5.05 -10.83
N ARG A 58 -3.07 5.51 -11.64
CA ARG A 58 -2.85 5.77 -13.07
C ARG A 58 -1.79 6.84 -13.30
N GLN A 59 -1.75 7.89 -12.49
CA GLN A 59 -0.70 8.89 -12.54
C GLN A 59 0.67 8.29 -12.24
N ILE A 60 0.80 7.50 -11.16
CA ILE A 60 2.04 6.78 -10.82
C ILE A 60 2.52 5.90 -11.98
N GLU A 61 1.62 5.15 -12.60
CA GLU A 61 1.95 4.31 -13.75
C GLU A 61 2.46 5.13 -14.96
N ARG A 62 1.79 6.22 -15.31
CA ARG A 62 2.20 7.06 -16.44
C ARG A 62 3.56 7.71 -16.22
N ASP A 63 3.73 8.31 -15.03
CA ASP A 63 4.86 9.20 -14.75
C ASP A 63 6.10 8.43 -14.31
N LEU A 64 5.95 7.31 -13.61
CA LEU A 64 7.06 6.60 -12.97
C LEU A 64 7.34 5.22 -13.54
N ARG A 65 6.37 4.57 -14.19
CA ARG A 65 6.49 3.21 -14.76
C ARG A 65 7.22 2.24 -13.81
N PRO A 66 6.64 1.93 -12.63
CA PRO A 66 7.33 1.16 -11.61
C PRO A 66 7.64 -0.27 -12.05
N ASP A 67 8.85 -0.76 -11.76
CA ASP A 67 9.17 -2.19 -11.78
C ASP A 67 8.64 -2.90 -10.53
N ILE A 68 8.66 -2.19 -9.40
CA ILE A 68 8.08 -2.62 -8.12
C ILE A 68 7.20 -1.52 -7.57
N LEU A 69 5.99 -1.88 -7.16
CA LEU A 69 5.05 -1.01 -6.46
C LEU A 69 4.76 -1.61 -5.08
N LEU A 70 5.21 -0.93 -4.03
CA LEU A 70 5.07 -1.35 -2.64
C LEU A 70 4.24 -0.34 -1.85
N HIS A 71 3.16 -0.80 -1.27
CA HIS A 71 2.28 0.02 -0.44
C HIS A 71 2.46 -0.27 1.04
N PHE A 72 2.44 0.77 1.87
CA PHE A 72 2.33 0.68 3.31
C PHE A 72 1.06 1.35 3.80
N GLY A 73 0.25 0.63 4.58
CA GLY A 73 -0.97 1.16 5.20
C GLY A 73 -1.00 0.92 6.70
N LEU A 74 -1.67 1.79 7.45
CA LEU A 74 -1.87 1.60 8.89
C LEU A 74 -2.97 0.56 9.16
N ALA A 75 -2.66 -0.44 9.97
CA ALA A 75 -3.65 -1.36 10.54
C ALA A 75 -3.73 -1.13 12.06
N ALA A 76 -4.57 -0.19 12.48
CA ALA A 76 -4.65 0.30 13.87
C ALA A 76 -4.93 -0.78 14.92
N ARG A 77 -5.51 -1.92 14.53
CA ARG A 77 -5.84 -3.04 15.43
C ARG A 77 -4.82 -4.17 15.42
N ARG A 78 -3.83 -4.15 14.51
CA ARG A 78 -2.81 -5.19 14.41
C ARG A 78 -1.61 -4.85 15.30
N ARG A 79 -0.95 -5.89 15.81
CA ARG A 79 0.23 -5.75 16.68
C ARG A 79 1.54 -6.08 15.96
N MET A 80 1.46 -6.56 14.70
CA MET A 80 2.60 -6.95 13.90
C MET A 80 2.44 -6.46 12.46
N PHE A 81 3.52 -6.42 11.72
CA PHE A 81 3.48 -6.19 10.28
C PHE A 81 2.72 -7.31 9.59
N SER A 82 1.88 -6.96 8.65
CA SER A 82 1.10 -7.95 7.91
C SER A 82 1.30 -7.75 6.41
N VAL A 83 1.92 -8.74 5.77
CA VAL A 83 2.11 -8.75 4.31
C VAL A 83 0.89 -9.37 3.66
N GLU A 84 0.14 -8.56 2.93
CA GLU A 84 -1.09 -9.00 2.31
C GLU A 84 -0.82 -9.88 1.09
N THR A 85 -1.43 -11.07 1.05
CA THR A 85 -1.26 -12.03 -0.05
C THR A 85 -2.30 -11.86 -1.14
N ARG A 86 -3.37 -11.12 -0.86
CA ARG A 86 -4.48 -10.86 -1.80
C ARG A 86 -5.23 -9.59 -1.47
N ALA A 87 -5.88 -9.02 -2.47
CA ALA A 87 -6.89 -7.98 -2.34
C ALA A 87 -8.25 -8.49 -2.82
N GLN A 88 -9.33 -7.91 -2.32
CA GLN A 88 -10.70 -8.30 -2.63
C GLN A 88 -11.46 -7.14 -3.26
N ALA A 89 -12.39 -7.45 -4.19
CA ALA A 89 -13.36 -6.50 -4.72
C ALA A 89 -14.45 -6.21 -3.67
N ARG A 90 -14.03 -5.75 -2.46
CA ARG A 90 -14.92 -5.51 -1.33
C ARG A 90 -14.59 -4.21 -0.63
N LEU A 91 -15.59 -3.39 -0.39
CA LEU A 91 -15.52 -2.21 0.48
C LEU A 91 -16.53 -2.33 1.61
N ASN A 92 -16.15 -1.79 2.78
CA ASN A 92 -17.10 -1.63 3.88
C ASN A 92 -17.92 -0.37 3.63
N GLY A 93 -19.16 -0.54 3.23
CA GLY A 93 -20.08 0.55 2.91
C GLY A 93 -20.41 1.51 4.05
N LEU A 94 -20.02 1.17 5.29
CA LEU A 94 -20.23 2.02 6.46
C LEU A 94 -19.01 2.86 6.85
N LYS A 95 -17.87 2.67 6.19
CA LYS A 95 -16.62 3.34 6.54
C LYS A 95 -16.35 4.52 5.64
N VAL A 96 -16.43 5.71 6.20
CA VAL A 96 -16.17 6.96 5.47
C VAL A 96 -14.66 7.21 5.27
N ASP A 97 -14.32 7.86 4.16
CA ASP A 97 -12.97 8.31 3.84
C ASP A 97 -12.58 9.62 4.56
N ALA A 98 -11.43 10.21 4.21
CA ALA A 98 -10.94 11.45 4.80
C ALA A 98 -11.86 12.66 4.53
N LEU A 99 -12.67 12.61 3.48
CA LEU A 99 -13.68 13.64 3.16
C LEU A 99 -15.06 13.30 3.74
N ARG A 100 -15.15 12.30 4.62
CA ARG A 100 -16.40 11.80 5.21
C ARG A 100 -17.39 11.26 4.17
N ARG A 101 -16.91 10.76 3.04
CA ARG A 101 -17.70 10.14 1.99
C ARG A 101 -17.70 8.63 2.12
N LEU A 102 -18.84 8.01 1.86
CA LEU A 102 -18.93 6.56 1.74
C LEU A 102 -18.37 6.10 0.38
N PRO A 103 -17.90 4.86 0.29
CA PRO A 103 -17.45 4.32 -0.99
C PRO A 103 -18.60 4.23 -1.99
N SER A 104 -18.32 4.58 -3.24
CA SER A 104 -19.25 4.29 -4.34
C SER A 104 -19.32 2.79 -4.60
N PRO A 105 -20.50 2.21 -4.85
CA PRO A 105 -20.62 0.83 -5.32
C PRO A 105 -19.91 0.56 -6.65
N ARG A 106 -19.72 1.61 -7.45
CA ARG A 106 -19.07 1.53 -8.77
C ARG A 106 -17.55 1.43 -8.60
N GLY A 107 -16.94 0.38 -9.14
CA GLY A 107 -15.48 0.33 -9.32
C GLY A 107 -14.76 -0.90 -8.79
N LEU A 108 -15.45 -1.84 -8.19
CA LEU A 108 -14.89 -3.15 -7.85
C LEU A 108 -15.52 -4.26 -8.70
N GLU A 109 -15.59 -4.02 -10.00
CA GLU A 109 -16.09 -5.01 -10.95
C GLU A 109 -14.98 -6.03 -11.21
N SER A 110 -15.25 -7.30 -10.88
CA SER A 110 -14.54 -8.55 -11.21
C SER A 110 -13.02 -8.46 -11.50
N PRO A 111 -12.20 -9.43 -11.11
CA PRO A 111 -12.52 -10.60 -10.28
C PRO A 111 -12.61 -10.24 -8.80
N ASP A 112 -13.31 -11.05 -8.02
CA ASP A 112 -13.56 -10.81 -6.60
C ASP A 112 -12.29 -10.84 -5.74
N VAL A 113 -11.26 -11.57 -6.16
CA VAL A 113 -9.99 -11.72 -5.44
C VAL A 113 -8.81 -11.68 -6.40
N LEU A 114 -7.86 -10.79 -6.12
CA LEU A 114 -6.57 -10.71 -6.82
C LEU A 114 -5.42 -11.08 -5.88
N ARG A 115 -4.50 -11.92 -6.36
CA ARG A 115 -3.31 -12.31 -5.61
C ARG A 115 -2.19 -11.29 -5.75
N ALA A 116 -1.43 -11.08 -4.67
CA ALA A 116 -0.20 -10.28 -4.70
C ALA A 116 0.77 -10.81 -5.76
N ARG A 117 1.43 -9.89 -6.46
CA ARG A 117 2.48 -10.22 -7.44
C ARG A 117 3.90 -10.20 -6.85
N ALA A 118 4.01 -10.16 -5.54
CA ALA A 118 5.27 -10.25 -4.82
C ALA A 118 5.22 -11.41 -3.83
N GLY A 119 6.35 -12.08 -3.61
CA GLY A 119 6.43 -13.20 -2.68
C GLY A 119 6.28 -12.75 -1.23
N ALA A 120 5.11 -12.92 -0.65
CA ALA A 120 4.80 -12.48 0.72
C ALA A 120 5.76 -13.11 1.74
N ALA A 121 6.11 -14.38 1.60
CA ALA A 121 7.06 -15.06 2.49
C ALA A 121 8.44 -14.38 2.54
N LYS A 122 8.94 -13.90 1.38
CA LYS A 122 10.22 -13.17 1.31
C LYS A 122 10.16 -11.84 2.04
N LEU A 123 9.04 -11.12 1.92
CA LEU A 123 8.83 -9.85 2.63
C LEU A 123 8.67 -10.07 4.14
N VAL A 124 7.91 -11.08 4.56
CA VAL A 124 7.79 -11.47 5.98
C VAL A 124 9.15 -11.78 6.55
N ALA A 125 9.95 -12.64 5.89
CA ALA A 125 11.29 -12.98 6.34
C ALA A 125 12.23 -11.75 6.39
N ALA A 126 12.11 -10.82 5.42
CA ALA A 126 12.89 -9.58 5.41
C ALA A 126 12.56 -8.68 6.60
N ILE A 127 11.28 -8.52 6.94
CA ILE A 127 10.84 -7.75 8.10
C ILE A 127 11.29 -8.44 9.40
N ALA A 128 11.09 -9.76 9.52
CA ALA A 128 11.47 -10.52 10.71
C ALA A 128 12.98 -10.44 11.02
N ARG A 129 13.83 -10.39 9.99
CA ARG A 129 15.28 -10.19 10.18
C ARG A 129 15.66 -8.84 10.83
N THR A 130 14.76 -7.87 10.84
CA THR A 130 14.97 -6.60 11.57
C THR A 130 14.58 -6.68 13.05
N GLY A 131 14.11 -7.82 13.52
CA GLY A 131 13.57 -8.02 14.87
C GLY A 131 12.08 -7.63 15.00
N ALA A 132 11.45 -7.13 13.93
CA ALA A 132 10.03 -6.77 13.95
C ALA A 132 9.13 -7.99 13.70
N PRO A 133 8.06 -8.18 14.49
CA PRO A 133 7.13 -9.27 14.25
C PRO A 133 6.36 -9.06 12.94
N ALA A 134 6.33 -10.10 12.11
CA ALA A 134 5.65 -10.06 10.81
C ALA A 134 4.98 -11.39 10.46
N ALA A 135 3.85 -11.33 9.78
CA ALA A 135 3.14 -12.49 9.25
C ALA A 135 2.51 -12.18 7.89
N SER A 136 2.18 -13.22 7.13
CA SER A 136 1.32 -13.06 5.95
C SER A 136 -0.14 -12.90 6.37
N SER A 137 -0.90 -12.18 5.55
CA SER A 137 -2.33 -11.94 5.76
C SER A 137 -3.10 -12.21 4.46
N ILE A 138 -4.31 -12.70 4.61
CA ILE A 138 -5.25 -12.95 3.51
C ILE A 138 -6.40 -11.93 3.47
N ASP A 139 -6.35 -10.91 4.30
CA ASP A 139 -7.43 -9.90 4.41
C ASP A 139 -6.86 -8.49 4.60
N ALA A 140 -6.79 -7.74 3.51
CA ALA A 140 -6.41 -6.33 3.50
C ALA A 140 -7.53 -5.39 4.02
N GLY A 141 -8.62 -5.96 4.50
CA GLY A 141 -9.79 -5.23 5.01
C GLY A 141 -10.75 -4.79 3.91
N GLY A 142 -11.66 -3.90 4.25
CA GLY A 142 -12.67 -3.33 3.34
C GLY A 142 -12.58 -1.81 3.24
N TYR A 143 -11.38 -1.23 3.27
CA TYR A 143 -11.18 0.22 3.27
C TYR A 143 -10.22 0.64 2.13
N VAL A 144 -9.82 1.91 2.11
CA VAL A 144 -8.94 2.48 1.07
C VAL A 144 -7.66 1.66 0.86
N CYS A 145 -7.12 1.02 1.91
CA CYS A 145 -5.95 0.12 1.79
C CYS A 145 -6.21 -1.04 0.84
N ASN A 146 -7.30 -1.77 1.06
CA ASN A 146 -7.69 -2.88 0.17
C ASN A 146 -8.03 -2.39 -1.24
N GLN A 147 -8.74 -1.26 -1.36
CA GLN A 147 -9.04 -0.66 -2.65
C GLN A 147 -7.77 -0.28 -3.42
N THR A 148 -6.80 0.35 -2.73
CA THR A 148 -5.50 0.70 -3.33
C THR A 148 -4.76 -0.53 -3.81
N PHE A 149 -4.70 -1.57 -2.98
CA PHE A 149 -4.03 -2.81 -3.35
C PHE A 149 -4.72 -3.50 -4.52
N TYR A 150 -6.04 -3.61 -4.49
CA TYR A 150 -6.83 -4.19 -5.58
C TYR A 150 -6.66 -3.41 -6.89
N ALA A 151 -6.79 -2.08 -6.84
CA ALA A 151 -6.61 -1.23 -8.02
C ALA A 151 -5.18 -1.31 -8.58
N SER A 152 -4.16 -1.39 -7.71
CA SER A 152 -2.77 -1.56 -8.15
C SER A 152 -2.54 -2.89 -8.84
N LEU A 153 -3.13 -3.97 -8.35
CA LEU A 153 -3.04 -5.29 -9.00
C LEU A 153 -3.72 -5.31 -10.37
N ARG A 154 -4.73 -4.47 -10.58
CA ARG A 154 -5.41 -4.34 -11.88
C ARG A 154 -4.73 -3.38 -12.84
N LEU A 155 -4.29 -2.24 -12.36
CA LEU A 155 -3.87 -1.12 -13.20
C LEU A 155 -2.36 -1.09 -13.45
N SER A 156 -1.56 -1.55 -12.48
CA SER A 156 -0.11 -1.46 -12.58
C SER A 156 0.47 -2.56 -13.47
N ARG A 157 1.44 -2.16 -14.30
CA ARG A 157 2.27 -3.07 -15.10
C ARG A 157 3.52 -3.54 -14.34
N ALA A 158 3.74 -3.04 -13.12
CA ALA A 158 4.86 -3.45 -12.29
C ALA A 158 4.93 -4.98 -12.15
N ALA A 159 6.12 -5.54 -12.34
CA ALA A 159 6.33 -6.98 -12.21
C ALA A 159 6.03 -7.48 -10.78
N ARG A 160 6.17 -6.60 -9.79
CA ARG A 160 5.88 -6.90 -8.38
C ARG A 160 5.01 -5.81 -7.77
N VAL A 161 3.89 -6.23 -7.19
CA VAL A 161 2.98 -5.38 -6.43
C VAL A 161 2.74 -6.03 -5.08
N ALA A 162 2.98 -5.29 -4.00
CA ALA A 162 2.80 -5.74 -2.63
C ALA A 162 2.13 -4.68 -1.77
N PHE A 163 1.48 -5.14 -0.70
CA PHE A 163 0.91 -4.30 0.34
C PHE A 163 1.32 -4.83 1.72
N VAL A 164 1.81 -3.94 2.56
CA VAL A 164 2.22 -4.23 3.94
C VAL A 164 1.43 -3.33 4.89
N HIS A 165 0.65 -3.92 5.76
CA HIS A 165 0.07 -3.21 6.88
C HIS A 165 1.08 -3.05 8.01
N VAL A 166 1.23 -1.83 8.49
CA VAL A 166 2.06 -1.50 9.65
C VAL A 166 1.19 -1.38 10.90
N PRO A 167 1.64 -1.88 12.06
CA PRO A 167 0.97 -1.65 13.33
C PRO A 167 1.09 -0.17 13.75
N PRO A 168 0.28 0.33 14.69
CA PRO A 168 0.48 1.64 15.28
C PRO A 168 1.84 1.73 15.97
N ILE A 169 2.48 2.90 15.87
CA ILE A 169 3.68 3.20 16.65
C ILE A 169 3.21 3.44 18.10
N ARG A 170 3.77 2.71 19.04
CA ARG A 170 3.59 2.88 20.47
C ARG A 170 4.68 3.77 21.04
#